data_c326c969e45a11efa80a9f57881f4c10
#
_entry.id   c326c969e45a11efa80a9f57881f4c10
#
_cell.length_a   1.000
_cell.length_b   1.000
_cell.length_c   1.000
_cell.angle_alpha   90.00
_cell.angle_beta   90.00
_cell.angle_gamma   90.00
#
_symmetry.space_group_name_H-M   'P 1'
#
loop_
_entity.id
_entity.type
_entity.pdbx_description
1 polymer ?
#
loop_
_entity_poly.entity_id
_entity_poly.type
_entity_poly.pdbx_seq_one_letter_code
_entity_poly.pdbx_strand_id
1 'polypeptide(L)'
;MNENVKVVFGLLGGLALFLYGMNSMSDALQKAAGEKMKKILEILTKNPIMGALAGALVTAVLQSSSATTVMVIGFVSAGLMTLPQGISVIFGANIGTTMTAQLMAFKISDYIYPLIFIGFIINFVCKQEKVKQVGRVIFSFGLLFEGIEIMGSVMKPLATSPIFIDLMGKVKDIPVLGVLLGCVMTLVVQSSSATIAVLQNFASQAGPDGVTSVIGLGGAIPILFGDNIGTTITALLASIGQSKNAKRTAVAHSVFNITGSIVFMFLIPVLSKFVRYISPKGNEVDVISRQIANAHTTFNIVCTLVWLPLIPVMVKIVKFIVRGDEAKEKAVFTAKYLDDKLINQPTAALYLVSEEIKRSASYAAEAFSYLKAAVTAKKDGVAGRKFNEYSEYVKVLQESISTYISKMFSSGNLTELQSEQTAGLLCVSNNIERIAERCDEIDKSYENLKSKGYKLSNEAINEVKECMELSGKLFEEAIEAVATGDDKVIDKMTRDKNKIRKKNRQCSKAHFGRVKNKKCSKAMSGDYTEILQNIGRITDNCVGIAEEAMDNVKFMTLNAEEMEQYGNVIDFSQAKQVEGTEA
;
A
#
# COMPACT_ATOMS: atom_id res chain seq x y z
N MET A 1 33.97 30.58 15.63
CA MET A 1 33.71 29.53 14.61
C MET A 1 34.10 30.12 13.27
N ASN A 2 34.88 29.38 12.47
CA ASN A 2 35.35 29.85 11.15
C ASN A 2 34.10 30.09 10.25
N GLU A 3 34.12 31.09 9.35
CA GLU A 3 33.00 31.43 8.48
C GLU A 3 32.54 30.24 7.61
N ASN A 4 33.49 29.49 7.06
CA ASN A 4 33.18 28.27 6.29
C ASN A 4 32.45 27.21 7.14
N VAL A 5 32.78 27.10 8.42
CA VAL A 5 32.13 26.19 9.36
C VAL A 5 30.68 26.65 9.66
N LYS A 6 30.46 27.97 9.81
CA LYS A 6 29.13 28.53 9.98
C LYS A 6 28.23 28.27 8.76
N VAL A 7 28.78 28.42 7.56
CA VAL A 7 28.06 28.13 6.31
C VAL A 7 27.65 26.67 6.24
N VAL A 8 28.58 25.75 6.51
CA VAL A 8 28.26 24.30 6.48
C VAL A 8 27.19 23.93 7.51
N PHE A 9 27.34 24.36 8.77
CA PHE A 9 26.34 24.06 9.80
C PHE A 9 25.01 24.78 9.56
N GLY A 10 25.01 25.98 8.99
CA GLY A 10 23.80 26.68 8.62
C GLY A 10 23.05 25.99 7.48
N LEU A 11 23.77 25.50 6.45
CA LEU A 11 23.20 24.69 5.38
C LEU A 11 22.61 23.39 5.91
N LEU A 12 23.35 22.64 6.72
CA LEU A 12 22.89 21.37 7.30
C LEU A 12 21.70 21.60 8.25
N GLY A 13 21.75 22.66 9.08
CA GLY A 13 20.65 23.03 9.99
C GLY A 13 19.39 23.47 9.24
N GLY A 14 19.54 24.32 8.21
CA GLY A 14 18.43 24.71 7.34
C GLY A 14 17.82 23.55 6.58
N LEU A 15 18.68 22.65 6.03
CA LEU A 15 18.23 21.42 5.37
C LEU A 15 17.50 20.48 6.34
N ALA A 16 17.98 20.36 7.58
CA ALA A 16 17.32 19.53 8.60
C ALA A 16 15.93 20.06 8.93
N LEU A 17 15.77 21.38 9.12
CA LEU A 17 14.47 22.02 9.34
C LEU A 17 13.54 21.87 8.15
N PHE A 18 14.08 22.04 6.93
CA PHE A 18 13.34 21.81 5.69
C PHE A 18 12.81 20.38 5.60
N LEU A 19 13.68 19.38 5.79
CA LEU A 19 13.31 17.97 5.73
C LEU A 19 12.31 17.60 6.83
N TYR A 20 12.51 18.09 8.05
CA TYR A 20 11.59 17.86 9.16
C TYR A 20 10.20 18.48 8.87
N GLY A 21 10.18 19.73 8.40
CA GLY A 21 8.95 20.41 8.00
C GLY A 21 8.22 19.65 6.89
N MET A 22 8.96 19.23 5.85
CA MET A 22 8.41 18.47 4.74
C MET A 22 7.82 17.12 5.19
N ASN A 23 8.55 16.33 5.98
CA ASN A 23 8.08 15.02 6.46
C ASN A 23 6.88 15.19 7.40
N SER A 24 6.94 16.12 8.34
CA SER A 24 5.83 16.39 9.25
C SER A 24 4.56 16.90 8.52
N MET A 25 4.74 17.70 7.45
CA MET A 25 3.63 18.12 6.59
C MET A 25 3.05 16.93 5.82
N SER A 26 3.89 16.06 5.27
CA SER A 26 3.48 14.84 4.59
C SER A 26 2.67 13.92 5.49
N ASP A 27 3.15 13.63 6.70
CA ASP A 27 2.44 12.81 7.70
C ASP A 27 1.08 13.41 8.07
N ALA A 28 1.02 14.72 8.27
CA ALA A 28 -0.22 15.39 8.60
C ALA A 28 -1.21 15.40 7.43
N LEU A 29 -0.74 15.57 6.19
CA LEU A 29 -1.55 15.46 4.98
C LEU A 29 -2.09 14.04 4.79
N GLN A 30 -1.28 13.01 5.00
CA GLN A 30 -1.70 11.61 4.94
C GLN A 30 -2.81 11.32 5.96
N LYS A 31 -2.61 11.75 7.22
CA LYS A 31 -3.59 11.59 8.29
C LYS A 31 -4.89 12.37 7.99
N ALA A 32 -4.79 13.57 7.45
CA ALA A 32 -5.95 14.37 7.05
C ALA A 32 -6.68 13.80 5.83
N ALA A 33 -5.94 13.19 4.88
CA ALA A 33 -6.50 12.60 3.67
C ALA A 33 -7.28 11.30 3.95
N GLY A 34 -6.90 10.52 4.97
CA GLY A 34 -7.60 9.35 5.47
C GLY A 34 -8.38 8.53 4.42
N GLU A 35 -9.71 8.56 4.49
CA GLU A 35 -10.61 7.85 3.56
C GLU A 35 -10.50 8.30 2.09
N LYS A 36 -10.09 9.56 1.83
CA LYS A 36 -9.91 10.03 0.45
C LYS A 36 -8.75 9.32 -0.23
N MET A 37 -7.73 8.93 0.51
CA MET A 37 -6.62 8.14 -0.02
C MET A 37 -7.10 6.81 -0.55
N LYS A 38 -8.03 6.13 0.15
CA LYS A 38 -8.66 4.90 -0.31
C LYS A 38 -9.31 5.09 -1.70
N LYS A 39 -10.13 6.14 -1.86
CA LYS A 39 -10.79 6.44 -3.15
C LYS A 39 -9.78 6.74 -4.28
N ILE A 40 -8.65 7.38 -3.97
CA ILE A 40 -7.61 7.64 -4.96
C ILE A 40 -6.95 6.31 -5.38
N LEU A 41 -6.70 5.40 -4.44
CA LEU A 41 -6.14 4.08 -4.73
C LEU A 41 -7.09 3.22 -5.58
N GLU A 42 -8.41 3.30 -5.37
CA GLU A 42 -9.42 2.63 -6.19
C GLU A 42 -9.39 3.05 -7.68
N ILE A 43 -8.90 4.26 -7.98
CA ILE A 43 -8.80 4.79 -9.34
C ILE A 43 -7.57 4.25 -10.07
N LEU A 44 -6.54 3.78 -9.36
CA LEU A 44 -5.22 3.37 -9.90
C LEU A 44 -5.30 2.29 -10.98
N THR A 45 -6.33 1.46 -10.95
CA THR A 45 -6.40 0.24 -11.76
C THR A 45 -7.32 0.34 -12.98
N LYS A 46 -8.14 1.41 -13.11
CA LYS A 46 -9.16 1.51 -14.18
C LYS A 46 -8.58 1.57 -15.59
N ASN A 47 -7.64 2.45 -15.84
CA ASN A 47 -6.95 2.57 -17.12
C ASN A 47 -5.65 3.39 -16.95
N PRO A 48 -4.72 3.40 -17.95
CA PRO A 48 -3.45 4.10 -17.82
C PRO A 48 -3.56 5.61 -17.54
N ILE A 49 -4.56 6.29 -18.07
CA ILE A 49 -4.77 7.73 -17.84
C ILE A 49 -5.16 7.96 -16.39
N MET A 50 -6.12 7.17 -15.89
CA MET A 50 -6.55 7.25 -14.51
C MET A 50 -5.43 6.83 -13.55
N GLY A 51 -4.61 5.83 -13.93
CA GLY A 51 -3.41 5.44 -13.19
C GLY A 51 -2.42 6.60 -13.06
N ALA A 52 -2.14 7.33 -14.14
CA ALA A 52 -1.26 8.51 -14.09
C ALA A 52 -1.86 9.64 -13.23
N LEU A 53 -3.16 9.93 -13.37
CA LEU A 53 -3.84 10.94 -12.53
C LEU A 53 -3.81 10.57 -11.05
N ALA A 54 -4.12 9.33 -10.72
CA ALA A 54 -4.08 8.85 -9.34
C ALA A 54 -2.66 8.85 -8.79
N GLY A 55 -1.65 8.44 -9.58
CA GLY A 55 -0.23 8.53 -9.20
C GLY A 55 0.20 9.95 -8.89
N ALA A 56 -0.24 10.93 -9.68
CA ALA A 56 0.02 12.34 -9.43
C ALA A 56 -0.65 12.83 -8.13
N LEU A 57 -1.92 12.46 -7.90
CA LEU A 57 -2.66 12.83 -6.70
C LEU A 57 -2.08 12.17 -5.44
N VAL A 58 -1.81 10.87 -5.50
CA VAL A 58 -1.17 10.15 -4.37
C VAL A 58 0.15 10.80 -4.01
N THR A 59 1.01 11.07 -4.99
CA THR A 59 2.32 11.69 -4.74
C THR A 59 2.18 13.12 -4.23
N ALA A 60 1.22 13.90 -4.74
CA ALA A 60 0.95 15.25 -4.23
C ALA A 60 0.49 15.24 -2.76
N VAL A 61 -0.28 14.23 -2.34
CA VAL A 61 -0.70 14.05 -0.93
C VAL A 61 0.43 13.50 -0.08
N LEU A 62 1.11 12.44 -0.54
CA LEU A 62 2.23 11.83 0.17
C LEU A 62 3.49 12.72 0.19
N GLN A 63 3.56 13.73 -0.67
CA GLN A 63 4.73 14.58 -0.90
C GLN A 63 6.02 13.77 -1.13
N SER A 64 5.89 12.52 -1.60
CA SER A 64 6.98 11.58 -1.80
C SER A 64 6.71 10.64 -2.98
N SER A 65 7.38 10.87 -4.10
CA SER A 65 7.33 9.95 -5.24
C SER A 65 8.00 8.61 -4.94
N SER A 66 9.02 8.61 -4.08
CA SER A 66 9.68 7.37 -3.64
C SER A 66 8.70 6.48 -2.89
N ALA A 67 7.91 7.04 -1.94
CA ALA A 67 6.88 6.28 -1.23
C ALA A 67 5.81 5.74 -2.18
N THR A 68 5.30 6.56 -3.11
CA THR A 68 4.34 6.12 -4.13
C THR A 68 4.92 5.01 -5.01
N THR A 69 6.16 5.15 -5.45
CA THR A 69 6.81 4.15 -6.32
C THR A 69 7.06 2.83 -5.59
N VAL A 70 7.51 2.87 -4.33
CA VAL A 70 7.68 1.66 -3.49
C VAL A 70 6.34 0.94 -3.29
N MET A 71 5.28 1.69 -3.02
CA MET A 71 3.92 1.15 -2.92
C MET A 71 3.48 0.43 -4.21
N VAL A 72 3.67 1.07 -5.36
CA VAL A 72 3.33 0.50 -6.67
C VAL A 72 4.16 -0.77 -6.95
N ILE A 73 5.45 -0.76 -6.65
CA ILE A 73 6.34 -1.92 -6.78
C ILE A 73 5.82 -3.07 -5.91
N GLY A 74 5.42 -2.80 -4.67
CA GLY A 74 4.82 -3.79 -3.77
C GLY A 74 3.52 -4.36 -4.34
N PHE A 75 2.60 -3.53 -4.83
CA PHE A 75 1.35 -3.99 -5.44
C PHE A 75 1.58 -4.82 -6.72
N VAL A 76 2.52 -4.42 -7.57
CA VAL A 76 2.88 -5.22 -8.75
C VAL A 76 3.54 -6.54 -8.34
N SER A 77 4.37 -6.55 -7.30
CA SER A 77 5.01 -7.76 -6.78
C SER A 77 3.98 -8.73 -6.20
N ALA A 78 3.00 -8.23 -5.48
CA ALA A 78 1.90 -9.01 -4.93
C ALA A 78 0.90 -9.50 -6.01
N GLY A 79 1.00 -9.00 -7.25
CA GLY A 79 0.06 -9.32 -8.33
C GLY A 79 -1.27 -8.56 -8.25
N LEU A 80 -1.35 -7.54 -7.41
CA LEU A 80 -2.53 -6.67 -7.23
C LEU A 80 -2.62 -5.59 -8.33
N MET A 81 -1.51 -5.34 -9.00
CA MET A 81 -1.44 -4.47 -10.17
C MET A 81 -0.65 -5.15 -11.29
N THR A 82 -1.09 -4.93 -12.51
CA THR A 82 -0.33 -5.36 -13.70
C THR A 82 0.85 -4.43 -13.96
N LEU A 83 1.85 -4.90 -14.69
CA LEU A 83 3.00 -4.10 -15.10
C LEU A 83 2.60 -2.79 -15.82
N PRO A 84 1.67 -2.78 -16.81
CA PRO A 84 1.22 -1.55 -17.45
C PRO A 84 0.57 -0.55 -16.49
N GLN A 85 -0.25 -1.03 -15.55
CA GLN A 85 -0.87 -0.19 -14.51
C GLN A 85 0.19 0.45 -13.62
N GLY A 86 1.14 -0.35 -13.09
CA GLY A 86 2.24 0.17 -12.27
C GLY A 86 3.07 1.23 -12.99
N ILE A 87 3.39 1.02 -14.27
CA ILE A 87 4.11 1.99 -15.11
C ILE A 87 3.34 3.30 -15.21
N SER A 88 2.03 3.25 -15.45
CA SER A 88 1.21 4.47 -15.60
C SER A 88 1.17 5.30 -14.31
N VAL A 89 1.05 4.64 -13.17
CA VAL A 89 1.06 5.30 -11.84
C VAL A 89 2.40 5.98 -11.58
N ILE A 90 3.52 5.34 -11.92
CA ILE A 90 4.87 5.93 -11.77
C ILE A 90 5.03 7.18 -12.64
N PHE A 91 4.51 7.18 -13.86
CA PHE A 91 4.52 8.37 -14.70
C PHE A 91 3.77 9.53 -14.03
N GLY A 92 2.62 9.25 -13.44
CA GLY A 92 1.88 10.23 -12.66
C GLY A 92 2.63 10.70 -11.41
N ALA A 93 3.29 9.78 -10.71
CA ALA A 93 4.07 10.11 -9.51
C ALA A 93 5.18 11.12 -9.79
N ASN A 94 5.83 11.05 -10.97
CA ASN A 94 6.81 12.05 -11.38
C ASN A 94 6.18 13.45 -11.56
N ILE A 95 4.94 13.54 -12.07
CA ILE A 95 4.20 14.83 -12.12
C ILE A 95 3.90 15.31 -10.70
N GLY A 96 3.40 14.41 -9.81
CA GLY A 96 3.05 14.75 -8.43
C GLY A 96 4.20 15.34 -7.62
N THR A 97 5.43 14.86 -7.84
CA THR A 97 6.65 15.39 -7.21
C THR A 97 6.85 16.87 -7.51
N THR A 98 6.45 17.34 -8.69
CA THR A 98 6.65 18.73 -9.08
C THR A 98 5.84 19.73 -8.25
N MET A 99 4.78 19.27 -7.57
CA MET A 99 3.97 20.09 -6.68
C MET A 99 4.81 20.66 -5.53
N THR A 100 5.75 19.88 -4.98
CA THR A 100 6.67 20.36 -3.95
C THR A 100 7.54 21.50 -4.48
N ALA A 101 8.11 21.37 -5.68
CA ALA A 101 8.89 22.43 -6.31
C ALA A 101 8.05 23.70 -6.55
N GLN A 102 6.76 23.54 -6.94
CA GLN A 102 5.83 24.66 -7.11
C GLN A 102 5.51 25.36 -5.77
N LEU A 103 5.32 24.60 -4.70
CA LEU A 103 5.12 25.17 -3.36
C LEU A 103 6.34 25.96 -2.90
N MET A 104 7.54 25.41 -3.04
CA MET A 104 8.79 26.08 -2.65
C MET A 104 9.07 27.37 -3.44
N ALA A 105 8.54 27.50 -4.64
CA ALA A 105 8.70 28.68 -5.48
C ALA A 105 7.81 29.87 -5.06
N PHE A 106 7.00 29.76 -4.01
CA PHE A 106 6.29 30.90 -3.44
C PHE A 106 7.22 31.77 -2.60
N LYS A 107 7.14 33.07 -2.74
CA LYS A 107 7.81 34.05 -1.88
C LYS A 107 6.90 34.36 -0.71
N ILE A 108 7.11 33.71 0.43
CA ILE A 108 6.30 33.86 1.64
C ILE A 108 7.12 34.24 2.88
N SER A 109 8.34 34.76 2.68
CA SER A 109 9.25 35.09 3.78
C SER A 109 8.58 35.93 4.90
N ASP A 110 7.74 36.89 4.54
CA ASP A 110 7.01 37.75 5.49
C ASP A 110 5.94 36.99 6.30
N TYR A 111 5.49 35.83 5.83
CA TYR A 111 4.41 35.06 6.44
C TYR A 111 4.90 33.82 7.20
N ILE A 112 6.21 33.52 7.20
CA ILE A 112 6.78 32.33 7.83
C ILE A 112 6.41 32.25 9.31
N TYR A 113 6.71 33.29 10.08
CA TYR A 113 6.42 33.32 11.53
C TYR A 113 4.93 33.33 11.86
N PRO A 114 4.07 34.12 11.18
CA PRO A 114 2.61 33.96 11.30
C PRO A 114 2.12 32.55 11.04
N LEU A 115 2.61 31.86 10.00
CA LEU A 115 2.22 30.48 9.71
C LEU A 115 2.65 29.51 10.81
N ILE A 116 3.90 29.60 11.28
CA ILE A 116 4.39 28.82 12.41
C ILE A 116 3.51 29.04 13.65
N PHE A 117 3.23 30.30 14.00
CA PHE A 117 2.44 30.59 15.20
C PHE A 117 0.98 30.11 15.09
N ILE A 118 0.30 30.43 14.00
CA ILE A 118 -1.10 30.02 13.77
C ILE A 118 -1.20 28.49 13.72
N GLY A 119 -0.30 27.82 12.98
CA GLY A 119 -0.27 26.37 12.89
C GLY A 119 -0.03 25.72 14.25
N PHE A 120 0.89 26.27 15.07
CA PHE A 120 1.15 25.83 16.43
C PHE A 120 -0.10 25.94 17.31
N ILE A 121 -0.76 27.13 17.32
CA ILE A 121 -1.96 27.34 18.13
C ILE A 121 -3.08 26.38 17.75
N ILE A 122 -3.35 26.20 16.46
CA ILE A 122 -4.37 25.26 15.99
C ILE A 122 -4.04 23.84 16.43
N ASN A 123 -2.78 23.40 16.24
CA ASN A 123 -2.34 22.05 16.61
C ASN A 123 -2.40 21.82 18.12
N PHE A 124 -2.09 22.84 18.95
CA PHE A 124 -2.02 22.74 20.40
C PHE A 124 -3.39 22.86 21.09
N VAL A 125 -4.25 23.78 20.62
CA VAL A 125 -5.51 24.11 21.29
C VAL A 125 -6.69 23.26 20.83
N CYS A 126 -6.72 22.88 19.55
CA CYS A 126 -7.86 22.14 19.00
C CYS A 126 -7.86 20.69 19.48
N LYS A 127 -9.04 20.18 19.85
CA LYS A 127 -9.22 18.78 20.27
C LYS A 127 -9.55 17.84 19.10
N GLN A 128 -10.18 18.37 18.07
CA GLN A 128 -10.60 17.57 16.92
C GLN A 128 -9.40 17.18 16.05
N GLU A 129 -9.16 15.89 15.88
CA GLU A 129 -7.97 15.36 15.23
C GLU A 129 -7.76 15.90 13.79
N LYS A 130 -8.83 15.98 12.98
CA LYS A 130 -8.73 16.57 11.63
C LYS A 130 -8.25 18.03 11.65
N VAL A 131 -8.71 18.82 12.60
CA VAL A 131 -8.30 20.24 12.74
C VAL A 131 -6.86 20.33 13.25
N LYS A 132 -6.45 19.45 14.17
CA LYS A 132 -5.06 19.32 14.60
C LYS A 132 -4.13 19.04 13.43
N GLN A 133 -4.50 18.08 12.57
CA GLN A 133 -3.67 17.77 11.39
C GLN A 133 -3.56 18.96 10.44
N VAL A 134 -4.62 19.72 10.23
CA VAL A 134 -4.55 20.98 9.46
C VAL A 134 -3.60 21.99 10.13
N GLY A 135 -3.68 22.16 11.45
CA GLY A 135 -2.74 23.00 12.20
C GLY A 135 -1.29 22.53 12.03
N ARG A 136 -1.07 21.21 12.07
CA ARG A 136 0.25 20.61 11.86
C ARG A 136 0.77 20.84 10.43
N VAL A 137 -0.10 20.76 9.41
CA VAL A 137 0.27 21.10 8.02
C VAL A 137 0.76 22.54 7.93
N ILE A 138 -0.01 23.50 8.49
CA ILE A 138 0.34 24.94 8.46
C ILE A 138 1.65 25.19 9.21
N PHE A 139 1.83 24.62 10.40
CA PHE A 139 3.04 24.72 11.19
C PHE A 139 4.27 24.19 10.44
N SER A 140 4.15 22.98 9.90
CA SER A 140 5.22 22.30 9.18
C SER A 140 5.58 23.01 7.88
N PHE A 141 4.60 23.61 7.21
CA PHE A 141 4.81 24.45 6.03
C PHE A 141 5.64 25.69 6.40
N GLY A 142 5.34 26.33 7.52
CA GLY A 142 6.17 27.42 8.03
C GLY A 142 7.61 27.00 8.35
N LEU A 143 7.80 25.84 9.02
CA LEU A 143 9.15 25.29 9.30
C LEU A 143 9.94 24.97 8.03
N LEU A 144 9.26 24.44 7.00
CA LEU A 144 9.86 24.15 5.71
C LEU A 144 10.47 25.43 5.10
N PHE A 145 9.69 26.54 5.11
CA PHE A 145 10.17 27.81 4.56
C PHE A 145 11.23 28.47 5.44
N GLU A 146 11.17 28.33 6.75
CA GLU A 146 12.25 28.78 7.64
C GLU A 146 13.56 28.06 7.32
N GLY A 147 13.50 26.75 7.08
CA GLY A 147 14.67 25.99 6.61
C GLY A 147 15.25 26.52 5.29
N ILE A 148 14.40 26.89 4.33
CA ILE A 148 14.79 27.52 3.06
C ILE A 148 15.44 28.89 3.32
N GLU A 149 14.88 29.71 4.17
CA GLU A 149 15.40 31.05 4.49
C GLU A 149 16.78 30.99 5.17
N ILE A 150 16.95 30.06 6.13
CA ILE A 150 18.25 29.80 6.74
C ILE A 150 19.28 29.38 5.71
N MET A 151 18.96 28.40 4.83
CA MET A 151 19.86 27.98 3.76
C MET A 151 20.24 29.16 2.87
N GLY A 152 19.28 30.01 2.48
CA GLY A 152 19.49 31.17 1.63
C GLY A 152 20.45 32.18 2.26
N SER A 153 20.25 32.47 3.54
CA SER A 153 21.06 33.45 4.26
C SER A 153 22.53 33.06 4.35
N VAL A 154 22.81 31.75 4.58
CA VAL A 154 24.18 31.25 4.69
C VAL A 154 24.86 30.99 3.34
N MET A 155 24.07 30.90 2.25
CA MET A 155 24.61 30.72 0.89
C MET A 155 25.08 32.03 0.24
N LYS A 156 24.59 33.19 0.70
CA LYS A 156 24.98 34.49 0.14
C LYS A 156 26.52 34.70 0.03
N PRO A 157 27.33 34.40 1.05
CA PRO A 157 28.79 34.53 0.94
C PRO A 157 29.42 33.60 -0.10
N LEU A 158 28.84 32.40 -0.32
CA LEU A 158 29.32 31.44 -1.33
C LEU A 158 29.08 31.95 -2.74
N ALA A 159 27.94 32.60 -2.99
CA ALA A 159 27.56 33.14 -4.28
C ALA A 159 28.56 34.20 -4.81
N THR A 160 29.30 34.85 -3.93
CA THR A 160 30.35 35.84 -4.27
C THR A 160 31.76 35.25 -4.29
N SER A 161 31.93 33.98 -3.94
CA SER A 161 33.24 33.31 -3.95
C SER A 161 33.72 33.06 -5.38
N PRO A 162 34.96 33.47 -5.76
CA PRO A 162 35.49 33.24 -7.11
C PRO A 162 35.54 31.76 -7.53
N ILE A 163 35.92 30.89 -6.58
CA ILE A 163 36.01 29.45 -6.80
C ILE A 163 34.62 28.88 -7.15
N PHE A 164 33.64 29.40 -6.45
CA PHE A 164 32.28 28.93 -6.62
C PHE A 164 31.63 29.43 -7.92
N ILE A 165 31.87 30.69 -8.30
CA ILE A 165 31.43 31.27 -9.57
C ILE A 165 32.09 30.51 -10.76
N ASP A 166 33.37 30.16 -10.68
CA ASP A 166 34.07 29.36 -11.71
C ASP A 166 33.45 27.95 -11.81
N LEU A 167 33.18 27.29 -10.67
CA LEU A 167 32.54 25.99 -10.66
C LEU A 167 31.12 26.03 -11.31
N MET A 168 30.34 27.05 -10.99
CA MET A 168 29.00 27.22 -11.56
C MET A 168 29.04 27.59 -13.03
N GLY A 169 30.04 28.37 -13.45
CA GLY A 169 30.33 28.61 -14.87
C GLY A 169 30.56 27.30 -15.63
N LYS A 170 31.39 26.42 -15.10
CA LYS A 170 31.63 25.09 -15.68
C LYS A 170 30.37 24.23 -15.76
N VAL A 171 29.52 24.24 -14.73
CA VAL A 171 28.23 23.52 -14.75
C VAL A 171 27.30 24.09 -15.81
N LYS A 172 27.27 25.40 -16.02
CA LYS A 172 26.49 26.08 -17.06
C LYS A 172 26.99 25.75 -18.48
N ASP A 173 28.31 25.70 -18.66
CA ASP A 173 28.93 25.48 -19.97
C ASP A 173 28.96 23.99 -20.36
N ILE A 174 28.94 23.09 -19.38
CA ILE A 174 28.98 21.63 -19.57
C ILE A 174 27.73 21.01 -18.96
N PRO A 175 26.61 20.93 -19.69
CA PRO A 175 25.32 20.44 -19.15
C PRO A 175 25.40 19.03 -18.54
N VAL A 176 26.25 18.15 -19.07
CA VAL A 176 26.47 16.79 -18.51
C VAL A 176 26.99 16.85 -17.07
N LEU A 177 27.83 17.84 -16.74
CA LEU A 177 28.30 18.03 -15.37
C LEU A 177 27.16 18.42 -14.43
N GLY A 178 26.21 19.23 -14.90
CA GLY A 178 24.99 19.57 -14.18
C GLY A 178 24.13 18.33 -13.89
N VAL A 179 23.95 17.46 -14.89
CA VAL A 179 23.24 16.18 -14.71
C VAL A 179 23.92 15.30 -13.68
N LEU A 180 25.24 15.14 -13.74
CA LEU A 180 26.01 14.36 -12.76
C LEU A 180 25.85 14.94 -11.36
N LEU A 181 25.96 16.27 -11.22
CA LEU A 181 25.79 16.94 -9.94
C LEU A 181 24.41 16.68 -9.33
N GLY A 182 23.34 16.90 -10.08
CA GLY A 182 21.98 16.64 -9.63
C GLY A 182 21.76 15.18 -9.28
N CYS A 183 22.28 14.25 -10.08
CA CYS A 183 22.17 12.82 -9.85
C CYS A 183 22.87 12.41 -8.53
N VAL A 184 24.12 12.85 -8.32
CA VAL A 184 24.89 12.55 -7.11
C VAL A 184 24.23 13.16 -5.87
N MET A 185 23.79 14.42 -5.96
CA MET A 185 23.08 15.06 -4.84
C MET A 185 21.86 14.25 -4.41
N THR A 186 21.02 13.84 -5.35
CA THR A 186 19.80 13.08 -5.04
C THR A 186 20.11 11.66 -4.57
N LEU A 187 21.14 11.02 -5.10
CA LEU A 187 21.62 9.72 -4.62
C LEU A 187 22.06 9.77 -3.14
N VAL A 188 22.78 10.83 -2.76
CA VAL A 188 23.28 11.01 -1.39
C VAL A 188 22.15 11.40 -0.43
N VAL A 189 21.35 12.38 -0.80
CA VAL A 189 20.26 12.91 0.04
C VAL A 189 19.03 12.00 0.04
N GLN A 190 18.86 11.18 -1.00
CA GLN A 190 17.71 10.31 -1.25
C GLN A 190 16.35 11.05 -1.23
N SER A 191 16.38 12.34 -1.54
CA SER A 191 15.21 13.22 -1.57
C SER A 191 15.32 14.21 -2.72
N SER A 192 14.54 14.00 -3.77
CA SER A 192 14.44 14.95 -4.90
C SER A 192 13.91 16.30 -4.46
N SER A 193 12.95 16.32 -3.54
CA SER A 193 12.43 17.59 -3.00
C SER A 193 13.51 18.40 -2.30
N ALA A 194 14.40 17.77 -1.55
CA ALA A 194 15.54 18.44 -0.91
C ALA A 194 16.55 18.95 -1.94
N THR A 195 16.89 18.14 -2.94
CA THR A 195 17.79 18.56 -4.02
C THR A 195 17.24 19.76 -4.79
N ILE A 196 15.93 19.75 -5.14
CA ILE A 196 15.29 20.87 -5.80
C ILE A 196 15.21 22.11 -4.91
N ALA A 197 14.96 21.95 -3.60
CA ALA A 197 14.97 23.07 -2.66
C ALA A 197 16.34 23.76 -2.60
N VAL A 198 17.39 22.96 -2.50
CA VAL A 198 18.77 23.48 -2.54
C VAL A 198 19.06 24.15 -3.88
N LEU A 199 18.67 23.54 -5.01
CA LEU A 199 18.83 24.10 -6.36
C LEU A 199 18.11 25.44 -6.51
N GLN A 200 16.83 25.51 -6.10
CA GLN A 200 16.03 26.73 -6.19
C GLN A 200 16.58 27.84 -5.32
N ASN A 201 16.95 27.52 -4.10
CA ASN A 201 17.56 28.48 -3.18
C ASN A 201 18.88 28.99 -3.71
N PHE A 202 19.70 28.09 -4.24
CA PHE A 202 20.99 28.40 -4.81
C PHE A 202 20.86 29.27 -6.08
N ALA A 203 19.97 28.89 -6.99
CA ALA A 203 19.70 29.68 -8.18
C ALA A 203 19.14 31.10 -7.88
N SER A 204 18.49 31.27 -6.74
CA SER A 204 17.98 32.58 -6.28
C SER A 204 19.07 33.48 -5.66
N GLN A 205 20.34 33.03 -5.58
CA GLN A 205 21.43 33.91 -5.19
C GLN A 205 21.84 34.80 -6.37
N ALA A 206 22.04 36.09 -6.08
CA ALA A 206 22.46 37.06 -7.06
C ALA A 206 23.94 36.89 -7.42
N GLY A 207 24.24 36.99 -8.70
CA GLY A 207 25.61 37.16 -9.19
C GLY A 207 26.18 38.56 -8.84
N PRO A 208 27.39 38.88 -9.31
CA PRO A 208 28.06 40.15 -9.01
C PRO A 208 27.27 41.41 -9.46
N ASP A 209 26.35 41.26 -10.39
CA ASP A 209 25.50 42.35 -10.90
C ASP A 209 24.23 42.61 -10.04
N GLY A 210 23.97 41.74 -9.06
CA GLY A 210 22.80 41.85 -8.16
C GLY A 210 21.45 41.51 -8.82
N VAL A 211 21.41 41.14 -10.10
CA VAL A 211 20.18 40.97 -10.91
C VAL A 211 20.09 39.59 -11.56
N THR A 212 21.21 39.06 -12.04
CA THR A 212 21.28 37.73 -12.65
C THR A 212 21.51 36.64 -11.62
N SER A 213 20.98 35.46 -11.90
CA SER A 213 21.21 34.27 -11.07
C SER A 213 22.63 33.75 -11.23
N VAL A 214 23.26 33.28 -10.14
CA VAL A 214 24.59 32.68 -10.16
C VAL A 214 24.72 31.53 -11.17
N ILE A 215 23.66 30.73 -11.35
CA ILE A 215 23.65 29.58 -12.25
C ILE A 215 22.77 29.80 -13.50
N GLY A 216 21.77 30.65 -13.38
CA GLY A 216 20.76 30.87 -14.43
C GLY A 216 19.90 29.64 -14.76
N LEU A 217 18.82 29.85 -15.52
CA LEU A 217 17.91 28.76 -15.88
C LEU A 217 18.60 27.67 -16.71
N GLY A 218 19.50 28.07 -17.62
CA GLY A 218 20.24 27.12 -18.49
C GLY A 218 21.14 26.14 -17.71
N GLY A 219 21.75 26.59 -16.62
CA GLY A 219 22.56 25.73 -15.74
C GLY A 219 21.72 24.92 -14.73
N ALA A 220 20.57 25.47 -14.30
CA ALA A 220 19.68 24.79 -13.36
C ALA A 220 18.94 23.59 -13.99
N ILE A 221 18.51 23.69 -15.26
CA ILE A 221 17.79 22.61 -15.97
C ILE A 221 18.56 21.29 -16.03
N PRO A 222 19.87 21.24 -16.37
CA PRO A 222 20.64 19.99 -16.34
C PRO A 222 20.71 19.35 -14.95
N ILE A 223 20.85 20.14 -13.89
CA ILE A 223 20.85 19.63 -12.50
C ILE A 223 19.49 18.99 -12.16
N LEU A 224 18.40 19.62 -12.60
CA LEU A 224 17.04 19.09 -12.45
C LEU A 224 16.89 17.74 -13.18
N PHE A 225 17.43 17.56 -14.36
CA PHE A 225 17.43 16.27 -15.06
C PHE A 225 18.22 15.22 -14.28
N GLY A 226 19.35 15.60 -13.71
CA GLY A 226 20.14 14.74 -12.84
C GLY A 226 19.39 14.31 -11.59
N ASP A 227 18.67 15.23 -10.95
CA ASP A 227 17.80 14.95 -9.81
C ASP A 227 16.73 13.89 -10.16
N ASN A 228 16.05 14.05 -11.29
CA ASN A 228 15.05 13.09 -11.75
C ASN A 228 15.64 11.70 -12.00
N ILE A 229 16.84 11.59 -12.57
CA ILE A 229 17.55 10.32 -12.76
C ILE A 229 17.94 9.74 -11.40
N GLY A 230 18.52 10.53 -10.51
CA GLY A 230 18.97 10.12 -9.17
C GLY A 230 17.83 9.55 -8.31
N THR A 231 16.64 10.11 -8.43
CA THR A 231 15.43 9.64 -7.71
C THR A 231 15.09 8.18 -8.01
N THR A 232 15.45 7.67 -9.20
CA THR A 232 15.10 6.30 -9.60
C THR A 232 15.81 5.21 -8.81
N ILE A 233 16.89 5.53 -8.11
CA ILE A 233 17.66 4.56 -7.31
C ILE A 233 16.80 3.96 -6.19
N THR A 234 15.92 4.75 -5.58
CA THR A 234 15.03 4.28 -4.51
C THR A 234 14.09 3.19 -5.01
N ALA A 235 13.56 3.35 -6.24
CA ALA A 235 12.74 2.34 -6.91
C ALA A 235 13.52 1.06 -7.19
N LEU A 236 14.75 1.18 -7.71
CA LEU A 236 15.62 0.04 -8.01
C LEU A 236 15.95 -0.73 -6.73
N LEU A 237 16.33 -0.04 -5.65
CA LEU A 237 16.61 -0.65 -4.35
C LEU A 237 15.36 -1.34 -3.77
N ALA A 238 14.19 -0.71 -3.87
CA ALA A 238 12.93 -1.29 -3.43
C ALA A 238 12.55 -2.57 -4.19
N SER A 239 12.96 -2.69 -5.45
CA SER A 239 12.67 -3.86 -6.29
C SER A 239 13.56 -5.07 -6.01
N ILE A 240 14.63 -4.93 -5.20
CA ILE A 240 15.51 -6.03 -4.85
C ILE A 240 14.74 -7.05 -4.01
N GLY A 241 14.79 -8.32 -4.42
CA GLY A 241 14.03 -9.40 -3.79
C GLY A 241 12.58 -9.54 -4.27
N GLN A 242 12.07 -8.58 -5.04
CA GLN A 242 10.68 -8.57 -5.54
C GLN A 242 10.53 -9.37 -6.85
N SER A 243 9.27 -9.56 -7.28
CA SER A 243 8.90 -10.24 -8.53
C SER A 243 9.54 -9.60 -9.76
N LYS A 244 9.61 -10.33 -10.88
CA LYS A 244 10.17 -9.78 -12.13
C LYS A 244 9.39 -8.58 -12.66
N ASN A 245 8.06 -8.58 -12.53
CA ASN A 245 7.26 -7.44 -12.96
C ASN A 245 7.46 -6.23 -12.04
N ALA A 246 7.68 -6.42 -10.74
CA ALA A 246 8.07 -5.36 -9.82
C ALA A 246 9.44 -4.74 -10.20
N LYS A 247 10.44 -5.57 -10.54
CA LYS A 247 11.74 -5.09 -11.06
C LYS A 247 11.59 -4.34 -12.38
N ARG A 248 10.75 -4.83 -13.29
CA ARG A 248 10.42 -4.15 -14.56
C ARG A 248 9.77 -2.80 -14.32
N THR A 249 8.92 -2.69 -13.33
CA THR A 249 8.27 -1.43 -12.91
C THR A 249 9.30 -0.41 -12.42
N ALA A 250 10.27 -0.84 -11.60
CA ALA A 250 11.37 0.02 -11.14
C ALA A 250 12.28 0.47 -12.30
N VAL A 251 12.60 -0.44 -13.22
CA VAL A 251 13.40 -0.13 -14.43
C VAL A 251 12.63 0.83 -15.35
N ALA A 252 11.30 0.73 -15.46
CA ALA A 252 10.49 1.66 -16.23
C ALA A 252 10.62 3.10 -15.70
N HIS A 253 10.69 3.30 -14.39
CA HIS A 253 10.96 4.60 -13.77
C HIS A 253 12.32 5.17 -14.23
N SER A 254 13.36 4.35 -14.24
CA SER A 254 14.70 4.75 -14.70
C SER A 254 14.69 5.07 -16.21
N VAL A 255 14.08 4.22 -17.03
CA VAL A 255 13.98 4.44 -18.50
C VAL A 255 13.24 5.73 -18.80
N PHE A 256 12.12 6.01 -18.10
CA PHE A 256 11.37 7.25 -18.26
C PHE A 256 12.24 8.50 -18.02
N ASN A 257 12.93 8.55 -16.88
CA ASN A 257 13.74 9.71 -16.49
C ASN A 257 15.00 9.85 -17.35
N ILE A 258 15.69 8.75 -17.68
CA ILE A 258 16.90 8.78 -18.50
C ILE A 258 16.57 9.21 -19.93
N THR A 259 15.55 8.59 -20.56
CA THR A 259 15.19 8.92 -21.94
C THR A 259 14.66 10.35 -22.06
N GLY A 260 13.83 10.78 -21.10
CA GLY A 260 13.37 12.15 -21.02
C GLY A 260 14.53 13.15 -20.90
N SER A 261 15.45 12.89 -19.97
CA SER A 261 16.63 13.74 -19.75
C SER A 261 17.52 13.81 -21.00
N ILE A 262 17.76 12.70 -21.69
CA ILE A 262 18.54 12.69 -22.94
C ILE A 262 17.87 13.56 -23.99
N VAL A 263 16.58 13.40 -24.23
CA VAL A 263 15.85 14.18 -25.24
C VAL A 263 15.84 15.67 -24.88
N PHE A 264 15.49 15.99 -23.63
CA PHE A 264 15.40 17.39 -23.19
C PHE A 264 16.75 18.08 -23.05
N MET A 265 17.86 17.33 -22.92
CA MET A 265 19.20 17.90 -22.96
C MET A 265 19.46 18.66 -24.28
N PHE A 266 19.00 18.11 -25.40
CA PHE A 266 19.08 18.78 -26.70
C PHE A 266 18.03 19.90 -26.85
N LEU A 267 16.97 19.87 -26.04
CA LEU A 267 15.87 20.83 -26.08
C LEU A 267 15.96 21.92 -25.00
N ILE A 268 17.08 22.02 -24.25
CA ILE A 268 17.26 23.05 -23.20
C ILE A 268 16.91 24.46 -23.68
N PRO A 269 17.37 24.92 -24.85
CA PRO A 269 17.02 26.28 -25.33
C PRO A 269 15.51 26.48 -25.55
N VAL A 270 14.85 25.44 -26.08
CA VAL A 270 13.39 25.47 -26.34
C VAL A 270 12.63 25.45 -25.01
N LEU A 271 13.00 24.55 -24.09
CA LEU A 271 12.40 24.45 -22.75
C LEU A 271 12.60 25.77 -21.99
N SER A 272 13.80 26.31 -21.98
CA SER A 272 14.10 27.58 -21.30
C SER A 272 13.27 28.75 -21.87
N LYS A 273 13.11 28.85 -23.20
CA LYS A 273 12.27 29.87 -23.83
C LYS A 273 10.80 29.71 -23.42
N PHE A 274 10.27 28.48 -23.47
CA PHE A 274 8.91 28.16 -23.07
C PHE A 274 8.66 28.48 -21.60
N VAL A 275 9.55 28.04 -20.72
CA VAL A 275 9.45 28.26 -19.28
C VAL A 275 9.47 29.74 -18.93
N ARG A 276 10.37 30.54 -19.55
CA ARG A 276 10.38 32.00 -19.39
C ARG A 276 9.10 32.67 -19.89
N TYR A 277 8.46 32.11 -20.91
CA TYR A 277 7.19 32.63 -21.42
C TYR A 277 6.04 32.41 -20.42
N ILE A 278 5.94 31.23 -19.79
CA ILE A 278 4.85 30.90 -18.85
C ILE A 278 5.13 31.36 -17.40
N SER A 279 6.33 31.86 -17.12
CA SER A 279 6.73 32.30 -15.78
C SER A 279 6.53 33.80 -15.57
N PRO A 280 6.43 34.26 -14.31
CA PRO A 280 6.41 35.69 -14.01
C PRO A 280 7.61 36.42 -14.62
N LYS A 281 7.42 37.68 -14.98
CA LYS A 281 8.48 38.56 -15.46
C LYS A 281 9.10 39.33 -14.29
N GLY A 282 10.40 39.58 -14.35
CA GLY A 282 11.17 40.28 -13.33
C GLY A 282 12.65 40.04 -13.46
N ASN A 283 13.43 40.49 -12.49
CA ASN A 283 14.86 40.17 -12.42
C ASN A 283 15.04 38.66 -12.31
N GLU A 284 16.09 38.10 -12.91
CA GLU A 284 16.28 36.65 -12.96
C GLU A 284 16.29 36.03 -11.56
N VAL A 285 17.01 36.62 -10.60
CA VAL A 285 17.06 36.16 -9.20
C VAL A 285 15.70 36.08 -8.52
N ASP A 286 14.77 36.92 -8.94
CA ASP A 286 13.44 37.00 -8.34
C ASP A 286 12.48 35.93 -8.85
N VAL A 287 12.67 35.50 -10.10
CA VAL A 287 11.74 34.60 -10.80
C VAL A 287 12.29 33.21 -11.06
N ILE A 288 13.60 32.99 -10.87
CA ILE A 288 14.31 31.76 -11.22
C ILE A 288 13.76 30.53 -10.49
N SER A 289 13.43 30.65 -9.22
CA SER A 289 12.84 29.56 -8.44
C SER A 289 11.53 29.07 -9.08
N ARG A 290 10.65 29.99 -9.49
CA ARG A 290 9.42 29.67 -10.22
C ARG A 290 9.70 29.09 -11.60
N GLN A 291 10.73 29.58 -12.28
CA GLN A 291 11.14 29.05 -13.58
C GLN A 291 11.66 27.61 -13.45
N ILE A 292 12.43 27.29 -12.43
CA ILE A 292 12.89 25.93 -12.14
C ILE A 292 11.70 25.01 -11.87
N ALA A 293 10.74 25.44 -11.05
CA ALA A 293 9.53 24.66 -10.76
C ALA A 293 8.70 24.42 -12.05
N ASN A 294 8.54 25.45 -12.89
CA ASN A 294 7.84 25.31 -14.16
C ASN A 294 8.60 24.41 -15.15
N ALA A 295 9.93 24.46 -15.17
CA ALA A 295 10.76 23.54 -15.97
C ALA A 295 10.55 22.09 -15.52
N HIS A 296 10.55 21.85 -14.21
CA HIS A 296 10.31 20.54 -13.62
C HIS A 296 8.93 19.99 -13.99
N THR A 297 7.89 20.82 -13.82
CA THR A 297 6.51 20.43 -14.15
C THR A 297 6.36 20.17 -15.66
N THR A 298 6.87 21.07 -16.51
CA THR A 298 6.81 20.93 -17.98
C THR A 298 7.50 19.65 -18.43
N PHE A 299 8.71 19.38 -17.95
CA PHE A 299 9.45 18.17 -18.27
C PHE A 299 8.64 16.91 -17.96
N ASN A 300 8.13 16.77 -16.71
CA ASN A 300 7.40 15.58 -16.29
C ASN A 300 6.06 15.42 -17.02
N ILE A 301 5.32 16.51 -17.25
CA ILE A 301 4.06 16.46 -18.00
C ILE A 301 4.32 16.02 -19.45
N VAL A 302 5.29 16.64 -20.14
CA VAL A 302 5.58 16.29 -21.54
C VAL A 302 6.08 14.85 -21.66
N CYS A 303 7.01 14.43 -20.79
CA CYS A 303 7.47 13.03 -20.76
C CYS A 303 6.30 12.07 -20.52
N THR A 304 5.40 12.38 -19.60
CA THR A 304 4.22 11.54 -19.33
C THR A 304 3.28 11.49 -20.54
N LEU A 305 2.97 12.62 -21.16
CA LEU A 305 2.11 12.66 -22.35
C LEU A 305 2.69 11.86 -23.53
N VAL A 306 4.03 11.85 -23.68
CA VAL A 306 4.70 11.06 -24.72
C VAL A 306 4.70 9.56 -24.36
N TRP A 307 5.05 9.21 -23.12
CA TRP A 307 5.19 7.80 -22.72
C TRP A 307 3.86 7.10 -22.44
N LEU A 308 2.80 7.82 -22.04
CA LEU A 308 1.51 7.23 -21.69
C LEU A 308 0.91 6.40 -22.84
N PRO A 309 0.80 6.91 -24.08
CA PRO A 309 0.37 6.09 -25.22
C PRO A 309 1.41 5.03 -25.61
N LEU A 310 2.67 5.20 -25.23
CA LEU A 310 3.78 4.28 -25.52
C LEU A 310 4.03 3.25 -24.42
N ILE A 311 3.14 3.08 -23.45
CA ILE A 311 3.25 2.05 -22.41
C ILE A 311 3.53 0.65 -22.99
N PRO A 312 2.88 0.20 -24.09
CA PRO A 312 3.22 -1.09 -24.69
C PRO A 312 4.68 -1.19 -25.17
N VAL A 313 5.26 -0.08 -25.63
CA VAL A 313 6.68 0.00 -26.01
C VAL A 313 7.56 -0.05 -24.76
N MET A 314 7.22 0.71 -23.71
CA MET A 314 7.91 0.68 -22.43
C MET A 314 7.94 -0.74 -21.85
N VAL A 315 6.81 -1.46 -21.89
CA VAL A 315 6.72 -2.85 -21.44
C VAL A 315 7.68 -3.75 -22.23
N LYS A 316 7.81 -3.57 -23.54
CA LYS A 316 8.78 -4.32 -24.36
C LYS A 316 10.22 -4.01 -23.94
N ILE A 317 10.56 -2.74 -23.74
CA ILE A 317 11.88 -2.29 -23.29
C ILE A 317 12.26 -2.92 -21.96
N VAL A 318 11.38 -2.80 -20.94
CA VAL A 318 11.69 -3.31 -19.61
C VAL A 318 11.73 -4.85 -19.56
N LYS A 319 10.94 -5.54 -20.37
CA LYS A 319 11.03 -7.01 -20.53
C LYS A 319 12.33 -7.43 -21.22
N PHE A 320 12.86 -6.63 -22.13
CA PHE A 320 14.17 -6.86 -22.77
C PHE A 320 15.31 -6.68 -21.75
N ILE A 321 15.24 -5.65 -20.90
CA ILE A 321 16.26 -5.36 -19.88
C ILE A 321 16.19 -6.41 -18.75
N VAL A 322 14.99 -6.66 -18.20
CA VAL A 322 14.75 -7.65 -17.14
C VAL A 322 14.12 -8.90 -17.76
N ARG A 323 14.98 -9.82 -18.20
CA ARG A 323 14.60 -11.05 -18.93
C ARG A 323 14.01 -12.13 -18.02
N GLY A 324 13.28 -13.05 -18.64
CA GLY A 324 12.71 -14.27 -18.05
C GLY A 324 11.25 -14.08 -17.65
N ASP A 325 10.55 -15.20 -17.54
CA ASP A 325 9.16 -15.25 -17.07
C ASP A 325 9.11 -15.24 -15.54
N GLU A 326 7.97 -14.82 -14.97
CA GLU A 326 7.71 -15.07 -13.56
C GLU A 326 7.72 -16.58 -13.35
N ALA A 327 8.60 -17.06 -12.46
CA ALA A 327 8.53 -18.44 -12.05
C ALA A 327 7.10 -18.66 -11.51
N LYS A 328 6.39 -19.68 -12.02
CA LYS A 328 5.25 -20.22 -11.30
C LYS A 328 5.82 -20.71 -9.98
N GLU A 329 5.69 -19.90 -8.94
CA GLU A 329 6.10 -20.29 -7.60
C GLU A 329 5.40 -21.60 -7.31
N LYS A 330 6.18 -22.65 -7.04
CA LYS A 330 5.65 -23.80 -6.31
C LYS A 330 5.05 -23.21 -5.05
N ALA A 331 3.81 -23.57 -4.78
CA ALA A 331 3.08 -23.11 -3.62
C ALA A 331 3.91 -23.42 -2.36
N VAL A 332 4.74 -22.48 -1.95
CA VAL A 332 5.38 -22.48 -0.65
C VAL A 332 4.38 -21.77 0.27
N PHE A 333 4.12 -22.36 1.41
CA PHE A 333 3.23 -21.87 2.46
C PHE A 333 3.73 -20.57 3.07
N THR A 334 3.65 -19.47 2.34
CA THR A 334 4.07 -18.15 2.82
C THR A 334 3.00 -17.11 2.51
N ALA A 335 2.97 -16.06 3.31
CA ALA A 335 2.17 -14.88 2.99
C ALA A 335 2.58 -14.34 1.61
N LYS A 336 1.59 -14.15 0.75
CA LYS A 336 1.80 -13.72 -0.64
C LYS A 336 1.80 -12.20 -0.78
N TYR A 337 0.94 -11.54 0.00
CA TYR A 337 0.66 -10.12 -0.17
C TYR A 337 1.46 -9.24 0.80
N LEU A 338 1.82 -9.74 1.99
CA LEU A 338 2.47 -8.95 3.03
C LEU A 338 3.89 -8.53 2.62
N ASP A 339 4.16 -7.22 2.62
CA ASP A 339 5.47 -6.64 2.30
C ASP A 339 5.89 -5.67 3.42
N ASP A 340 6.93 -6.01 4.17
CA ASP A 340 7.46 -5.20 5.27
C ASP A 340 7.87 -3.78 4.84
N LYS A 341 8.17 -3.56 3.57
CA LYS A 341 8.51 -2.23 3.03
C LYS A 341 7.34 -1.25 3.04
N LEU A 342 6.10 -1.77 3.12
CA LEU A 342 4.88 -0.98 3.13
C LEU A 342 4.33 -0.71 4.53
N ILE A 343 4.95 -1.20 5.60
CA ILE A 343 4.50 -1.00 6.99
C ILE A 343 4.33 0.48 7.33
N ASN A 344 5.23 1.34 6.84
CA ASN A 344 5.19 2.78 7.05
C ASN A 344 4.18 3.53 6.15
N GLN A 345 3.41 2.81 5.35
CA GLN A 345 2.33 3.32 4.50
C GLN A 345 1.00 2.66 4.92
N PRO A 346 0.34 3.13 5.99
CA PRO A 346 -0.77 2.43 6.63
C PRO A 346 -1.88 1.99 5.71
N THR A 347 -2.29 2.85 4.77
CA THR A 347 -3.38 2.54 3.82
C THR A 347 -3.00 1.38 2.89
N ALA A 348 -1.76 1.37 2.38
CA ALA A 348 -1.27 0.29 1.54
C ALA A 348 -1.11 -1.01 2.35
N ALA A 349 -0.56 -0.92 3.56
CA ALA A 349 -0.40 -2.06 4.45
C ALA A 349 -1.74 -2.72 4.83
N LEU A 350 -2.77 -1.91 5.16
CA LEU A 350 -4.13 -2.39 5.43
C LEU A 350 -4.76 -3.10 4.23
N TYR A 351 -4.50 -2.60 3.02
CA TYR A 351 -4.94 -3.28 1.82
C TYR A 351 -4.29 -4.66 1.67
N LEU A 352 -2.96 -4.76 1.85
CA LEU A 352 -2.26 -6.04 1.77
C LEU A 352 -2.74 -7.03 2.84
N VAL A 353 -2.99 -6.55 4.07
CA VAL A 353 -3.57 -7.35 5.16
C VAL A 353 -4.95 -7.86 4.75
N SER A 354 -5.81 -7.02 4.18
CA SER A 354 -7.15 -7.40 3.72
C SER A 354 -7.07 -8.52 2.67
N GLU A 355 -6.17 -8.42 1.69
CA GLU A 355 -5.99 -9.44 0.65
C GLU A 355 -5.47 -10.77 1.22
N GLU A 356 -4.56 -10.72 2.21
CA GLU A 356 -4.06 -11.94 2.84
C GLU A 356 -5.14 -12.60 3.73
N ILE A 357 -6.00 -11.82 4.41
CA ILE A 357 -7.13 -12.36 5.18
C ILE A 357 -8.17 -12.99 4.25
N LYS A 358 -8.49 -12.39 3.11
CA LYS A 358 -9.38 -12.98 2.10
C LYS A 358 -8.85 -14.32 1.60
N ARG A 359 -7.53 -14.40 1.35
CA ARG A 359 -6.87 -15.64 0.95
C ARG A 359 -6.94 -16.68 2.06
N SER A 360 -6.74 -16.30 3.33
CA SER A 360 -6.88 -17.19 4.49
C SER A 360 -8.33 -17.70 4.61
N ALA A 361 -9.32 -16.83 4.42
CA ALA A 361 -10.73 -17.20 4.41
C ALA A 361 -11.07 -18.22 3.30
N SER A 362 -10.50 -18.04 2.10
CA SER A 362 -10.64 -19.00 1.01
C SER A 362 -10.08 -20.37 1.38
N TYR A 363 -8.90 -20.43 1.98
CA TYR A 363 -8.32 -21.69 2.44
C TYR A 363 -9.10 -22.35 3.58
N ALA A 364 -9.66 -21.55 4.51
CA ALA A 364 -10.55 -22.07 5.55
C ALA A 364 -11.83 -22.67 4.96
N ALA A 365 -12.40 -22.05 3.92
CA ALA A 365 -13.56 -22.57 3.19
C ALA A 365 -13.25 -23.89 2.47
N GLU A 366 -12.10 -23.97 1.80
CA GLU A 366 -11.63 -25.21 1.17
C GLU A 366 -11.41 -26.31 2.21
N ALA A 367 -10.73 -26.02 3.32
CA ALA A 367 -10.54 -26.96 4.43
C ALA A 367 -11.89 -27.50 4.95
N PHE A 368 -12.84 -26.58 5.20
CA PHE A 368 -14.17 -26.93 5.65
C PHE A 368 -14.91 -27.83 4.64
N SER A 369 -14.79 -27.55 3.34
CA SER A 369 -15.39 -28.34 2.27
C SER A 369 -14.80 -29.75 2.18
N TYR A 370 -13.46 -29.86 2.25
CA TYR A 370 -12.80 -31.18 2.27
C TYR A 370 -13.11 -31.99 3.52
N LEU A 371 -13.20 -31.33 4.70
CA LEU A 371 -13.64 -31.99 5.93
C LEU A 371 -15.07 -32.51 5.79
N LYS A 372 -16.00 -31.72 5.24
CA LYS A 372 -17.36 -32.15 4.98
C LYS A 372 -17.39 -33.39 4.09
N ALA A 373 -16.60 -33.38 3.01
CA ALA A 373 -16.47 -34.55 2.12
C ALA A 373 -15.89 -35.79 2.86
N ALA A 374 -14.83 -35.62 3.67
CA ALA A 374 -14.21 -36.70 4.43
C ALA A 374 -15.16 -37.35 5.43
N VAL A 375 -15.98 -36.55 6.14
CA VAL A 375 -16.92 -37.05 7.16
C VAL A 375 -18.18 -37.67 6.52
N THR A 376 -18.58 -37.23 5.31
CA THR A 376 -19.86 -37.63 4.70
C THR A 376 -19.71 -38.63 3.54
N ALA A 377 -18.54 -38.76 2.92
CA ALA A 377 -18.31 -39.68 1.81
C ALA A 377 -17.77 -41.06 2.27
N LYS A 378 -18.03 -42.08 1.46
CA LYS A 378 -17.63 -43.48 1.78
C LYS A 378 -16.18 -43.81 1.41
N LYS A 379 -15.42 -42.96 0.66
CA LYS A 379 -14.05 -43.19 0.18
C LYS A 379 -13.18 -41.95 0.39
N ASP A 380 -12.14 -41.96 1.24
CA ASP A 380 -11.69 -40.74 1.89
C ASP A 380 -10.20 -40.44 2.02
N GLY A 381 -9.32 -41.15 1.36
CA GLY A 381 -7.87 -40.91 1.52
C GLY A 381 -7.36 -39.57 0.91
N VAL A 382 -8.07 -38.97 -0.05
CA VAL A 382 -7.67 -37.73 -0.71
C VAL A 382 -8.24 -36.50 0.01
N ALA A 383 -9.51 -36.56 0.41
CA ALA A 383 -10.18 -35.45 1.10
C ALA A 383 -9.51 -35.10 2.43
N GLY A 384 -9.20 -36.12 3.26
CA GLY A 384 -8.52 -35.89 4.54
C GLY A 384 -7.11 -35.31 4.40
N ARG A 385 -6.34 -35.71 3.38
CA ARG A 385 -5.00 -35.11 3.11
C ARG A 385 -5.12 -33.65 2.70
N LYS A 386 -6.06 -33.33 1.82
CA LYS A 386 -6.30 -31.95 1.40
C LYS A 386 -6.83 -31.08 2.52
N PHE A 387 -7.70 -31.60 3.36
CA PHE A 387 -8.14 -30.89 4.58
C PHE A 387 -6.94 -30.47 5.43
N ASN A 388 -6.05 -31.41 5.78
CA ASN A 388 -4.87 -31.10 6.59
C ASN A 388 -3.95 -30.06 5.94
N GLU A 389 -3.78 -30.13 4.63
CA GLU A 389 -2.99 -29.17 3.85
C GLU A 389 -3.57 -27.75 3.96
N TYR A 390 -4.86 -27.57 3.72
CA TYR A 390 -5.51 -26.26 3.77
C TYR A 390 -5.66 -25.72 5.20
N SER A 391 -5.88 -26.58 6.19
CA SER A 391 -5.90 -26.17 7.61
C SER A 391 -4.54 -25.63 8.04
N GLU A 392 -3.45 -26.26 7.62
CA GLU A 392 -2.09 -25.77 7.92
C GLU A 392 -1.82 -24.41 7.22
N TYR A 393 -2.32 -24.21 5.99
CA TYR A 393 -2.20 -22.91 5.31
C TYR A 393 -2.84 -21.79 6.12
N VAL A 394 -4.03 -21.99 6.68
CA VAL A 394 -4.73 -21.00 7.49
C VAL A 394 -3.89 -20.59 8.71
N LYS A 395 -3.26 -21.56 9.40
CA LYS A 395 -2.43 -21.29 10.58
C LYS A 395 -1.19 -20.47 10.24
N VAL A 396 -0.46 -20.85 9.18
CA VAL A 396 0.74 -20.13 8.72
C VAL A 396 0.40 -18.69 8.30
N LEU A 397 -0.74 -18.51 7.62
CA LEU A 397 -1.18 -17.18 7.22
C LEU A 397 -1.58 -16.33 8.41
N GLN A 398 -2.27 -16.89 9.39
CA GLN A 398 -2.66 -16.17 10.60
C GLN A 398 -1.43 -15.67 11.38
N GLU A 399 -0.41 -16.52 11.57
CA GLU A 399 0.85 -16.12 12.22
C GLU A 399 1.54 -14.98 11.45
N SER A 400 1.58 -15.08 10.11
CA SER A 400 2.15 -14.04 9.25
C SER A 400 1.39 -12.72 9.34
N ILE A 401 0.04 -12.77 9.30
CA ILE A 401 -0.84 -11.60 9.42
C ILE A 401 -0.67 -10.94 10.80
N SER A 402 -0.70 -11.72 11.88
CA SER A 402 -0.51 -11.23 13.25
C SER A 402 0.85 -10.54 13.42
N THR A 403 1.91 -11.15 12.91
CA THR A 403 3.25 -10.58 12.94
C THR A 403 3.31 -9.25 12.19
N TYR A 404 2.74 -9.19 10.99
CA TYR A 404 2.71 -7.99 10.17
C TYR A 404 1.92 -6.87 10.84
N ILE A 405 0.73 -7.17 11.36
CA ILE A 405 -0.12 -6.22 12.10
C ILE A 405 0.62 -5.68 13.35
N SER A 406 1.33 -6.55 14.08
CA SER A 406 2.13 -6.11 15.24
C SER A 406 3.22 -5.11 14.84
N LYS A 407 3.87 -5.32 13.69
CA LYS A 407 4.83 -4.36 13.13
C LYS A 407 4.16 -3.04 12.73
N MET A 408 2.93 -3.09 12.16
CA MET A 408 2.17 -1.88 11.84
C MET A 408 1.86 -1.04 13.09
N PHE A 409 1.42 -1.66 14.19
CA PHE A 409 1.21 -0.96 15.46
C PHE A 409 2.51 -0.37 16.01
N SER A 410 3.60 -1.12 15.94
CA SER A 410 4.92 -0.68 16.42
C SER A 410 5.49 0.48 15.64
N SER A 411 5.08 0.70 14.39
CA SER A 411 5.54 1.83 13.56
C SER A 411 5.04 3.19 14.06
N GLY A 412 3.95 3.23 14.83
CA GLY A 412 3.35 4.45 15.35
C GLY A 412 2.71 5.38 14.30
N ASN A 413 2.60 4.94 13.06
CA ASN A 413 2.14 5.75 11.93
C ASN A 413 0.62 5.66 11.68
N LEU A 414 -0.10 4.81 12.42
CA LEU A 414 -1.53 4.62 12.28
C LEU A 414 -2.31 5.82 12.85
N THR A 415 -3.38 6.22 12.16
CA THR A 415 -4.41 7.08 12.76
C THR A 415 -5.28 6.25 13.70
N GLU A 416 -6.08 6.90 14.56
CA GLU A 416 -7.03 6.22 15.45
C GLU A 416 -7.95 5.27 14.64
N LEU A 417 -8.57 5.78 13.57
CA LEU A 417 -9.42 4.98 12.68
C LEU A 417 -8.66 3.80 12.05
N GLN A 418 -7.42 4.02 11.61
CA GLN A 418 -6.60 2.92 11.04
C GLN A 418 -6.21 1.90 12.10
N SER A 419 -5.99 2.34 13.35
CA SER A 419 -5.71 1.43 14.48
C SER A 419 -6.92 0.55 14.78
N GLU A 420 -8.12 1.13 14.80
CA GLU A 420 -9.38 0.39 14.97
C GLU A 420 -9.58 -0.62 13.83
N GLN A 421 -9.42 -0.18 12.57
CA GLN A 421 -9.49 -1.06 11.39
C GLN A 421 -8.47 -2.21 11.47
N THR A 422 -7.24 -1.90 11.88
CA THR A 422 -6.16 -2.91 12.01
C THR A 422 -6.48 -3.93 13.10
N ALA A 423 -7.00 -3.48 14.24
CA ALA A 423 -7.42 -4.35 15.34
C ALA A 423 -8.59 -5.25 14.94
N GLY A 424 -9.61 -4.70 14.28
CA GLY A 424 -10.74 -5.49 13.80
C GLY A 424 -10.36 -6.51 12.73
N LEU A 425 -9.48 -6.14 11.78
CA LEU A 425 -8.95 -7.11 10.80
C LEU A 425 -8.17 -8.25 11.48
N LEU A 426 -7.45 -7.97 12.56
CA LEU A 426 -6.81 -9.03 13.36
C LEU A 426 -7.86 -9.94 14.01
N CYS A 427 -8.94 -9.38 14.55
CA CYS A 427 -10.05 -10.17 15.10
C CYS A 427 -10.71 -11.06 14.03
N VAL A 428 -10.92 -10.54 12.82
CA VAL A 428 -11.42 -11.33 11.67
C VAL A 428 -10.46 -12.50 11.38
N SER A 429 -9.16 -12.23 11.27
CA SER A 429 -8.14 -13.26 11.01
C SER A 429 -8.13 -14.35 12.09
N ASN A 430 -8.19 -13.96 13.36
CA ASN A 430 -8.23 -14.88 14.49
C ASN A 430 -9.49 -15.76 14.49
N ASN A 431 -10.65 -15.21 14.12
CA ASN A 431 -11.88 -16.00 14.02
C ASN A 431 -11.83 -16.99 12.85
N ILE A 432 -11.18 -16.65 11.72
CA ILE A 432 -10.95 -17.57 10.61
C ILE A 432 -10.04 -18.73 11.04
N GLU A 433 -8.96 -18.47 11.76
CA GLU A 433 -8.10 -19.52 12.31
C GLU A 433 -8.88 -20.44 13.28
N ARG A 434 -9.67 -19.85 14.19
CA ARG A 434 -10.50 -20.64 15.09
C ARG A 434 -11.49 -21.54 14.37
N ILE A 435 -12.03 -21.12 13.21
CA ILE A 435 -12.88 -21.98 12.38
C ILE A 435 -12.07 -23.19 11.91
N ALA A 436 -10.83 -23.00 11.41
CA ALA A 436 -9.96 -24.10 11.00
C ALA A 436 -9.62 -25.02 12.18
N GLU A 437 -9.30 -24.49 13.36
CA GLU A 437 -9.10 -25.29 14.58
C GLU A 437 -10.32 -26.14 14.95
N ARG A 438 -11.55 -25.59 14.81
CA ARG A 438 -12.77 -26.36 15.07
C ARG A 438 -12.97 -27.47 14.02
N CYS A 439 -12.54 -27.24 12.79
CA CYS A 439 -12.50 -28.28 11.78
C CYS A 439 -11.53 -29.40 12.15
N ASP A 440 -10.33 -29.08 12.66
CA ASP A 440 -9.36 -30.07 13.15
C ASP A 440 -9.95 -30.92 14.30
N GLU A 441 -10.70 -30.32 15.22
CA GLU A 441 -11.35 -31.04 16.31
C GLU A 441 -12.49 -31.96 15.81
N ILE A 442 -13.21 -31.57 14.77
CA ILE A 442 -14.21 -32.42 14.11
C ILE A 442 -13.52 -33.64 13.44
N ASP A 443 -12.42 -33.40 12.71
CA ASP A 443 -11.66 -34.46 12.06
C ASP A 443 -11.10 -35.47 13.08
N LYS A 444 -10.48 -34.98 14.15
CA LYS A 444 -9.97 -35.82 15.27
C LYS A 444 -11.07 -36.70 15.86
N SER A 445 -12.25 -36.13 16.13
CA SER A 445 -13.39 -36.87 16.67
C SER A 445 -13.89 -37.93 15.70
N TYR A 446 -13.91 -37.61 14.38
CA TYR A 446 -14.30 -38.54 13.33
C TYR A 446 -13.28 -39.69 13.15
N GLU A 447 -12.00 -39.38 13.09
CA GLU A 447 -10.92 -40.38 13.01
C GLU A 447 -10.85 -41.26 14.28
N ASN A 448 -11.18 -40.71 15.46
CA ASN A 448 -11.28 -41.50 16.71
C ASN A 448 -12.42 -42.53 16.65
N LEU A 449 -13.57 -42.17 16.07
CA LEU A 449 -14.65 -43.13 15.79
C LEU A 449 -14.19 -44.25 14.86
N LYS A 450 -13.51 -43.88 13.79
CA LYS A 450 -13.02 -44.78 12.74
C LYS A 450 -11.96 -45.76 13.26
N SER A 451 -10.99 -45.26 14.07
CA SER A 451 -9.93 -46.07 14.69
C SER A 451 -10.47 -47.10 15.65
N LYS A 452 -11.59 -46.83 16.33
CA LYS A 452 -12.31 -47.77 17.21
C LYS A 452 -13.23 -48.72 16.42
N GLY A 453 -13.25 -48.67 15.09
CA GLY A 453 -14.09 -49.51 14.26
C GLY A 453 -15.57 -49.09 14.18
N TYR A 454 -15.93 -47.92 14.70
CA TYR A 454 -17.29 -47.42 14.67
C TYR A 454 -17.57 -46.67 13.35
N LYS A 455 -18.79 -46.81 12.83
CA LYS A 455 -19.28 -46.09 11.66
C LYS A 455 -20.55 -45.32 12.04
N LEU A 456 -20.62 -44.09 11.61
CA LEU A 456 -21.86 -43.28 11.71
C LEU A 456 -22.99 -43.94 10.89
N SER A 457 -24.20 -43.93 11.42
CA SER A 457 -25.37 -44.36 10.63
C SER A 457 -25.67 -43.34 9.50
N ASN A 458 -26.38 -43.77 8.45
CA ASN A 458 -26.74 -42.87 7.35
C ASN A 458 -27.52 -41.65 7.84
N GLU A 459 -28.37 -41.81 8.87
CA GLU A 459 -29.10 -40.71 9.48
C GLU A 459 -28.14 -39.73 10.19
N ALA A 460 -27.15 -40.24 10.92
CA ALA A 460 -26.15 -39.42 11.61
C ALA A 460 -25.25 -38.65 10.60
N ILE A 461 -24.87 -39.30 9.50
CA ILE A 461 -24.12 -38.65 8.39
C ILE A 461 -24.94 -37.50 7.81
N ASN A 462 -26.23 -37.74 7.51
CA ASN A 462 -27.11 -36.69 6.96
C ASN A 462 -27.32 -35.54 7.94
N GLU A 463 -27.47 -35.83 9.25
CA GLU A 463 -27.56 -34.82 10.31
C GLU A 463 -26.32 -33.93 10.36
N VAL A 464 -25.11 -34.51 10.33
CA VAL A 464 -23.83 -33.78 10.32
C VAL A 464 -23.71 -32.99 9.03
N LYS A 465 -24.00 -33.59 7.86
CA LYS A 465 -23.96 -32.93 6.56
C LYS A 465 -24.82 -31.66 6.52
N GLU A 466 -26.06 -31.75 6.96
CA GLU A 466 -27.00 -30.60 7.00
C GLU A 466 -26.51 -29.51 7.94
N CYS A 467 -25.98 -29.85 9.13
CA CYS A 467 -25.44 -28.86 10.05
C CYS A 467 -24.19 -28.18 9.48
N MET A 468 -23.29 -28.91 8.79
CA MET A 468 -22.12 -28.33 8.14
C MET A 468 -22.51 -27.44 6.96
N GLU A 469 -23.49 -27.81 6.15
CA GLU A 469 -23.97 -26.98 5.04
C GLU A 469 -24.52 -25.64 5.50
N LEU A 470 -25.29 -25.65 6.59
CA LEU A 470 -25.81 -24.42 7.19
C LEU A 470 -24.68 -23.55 7.78
N SER A 471 -23.69 -24.17 8.42
CA SER A 471 -22.54 -23.44 8.97
C SER A 471 -21.62 -22.86 7.89
N GLY A 472 -21.44 -23.59 6.76
CA GLY A 472 -20.68 -23.09 5.61
C GLY A 472 -21.31 -21.84 5.01
N LYS A 473 -22.64 -21.84 4.81
CA LYS A 473 -23.38 -20.63 4.34
C LYS A 473 -23.21 -19.45 5.30
N LEU A 474 -23.22 -19.71 6.61
CA LEU A 474 -23.00 -18.65 7.61
C LEU A 474 -21.60 -18.08 7.53
N PHE A 475 -20.59 -18.90 7.18
CA PHE A 475 -19.23 -18.43 6.99
C PHE A 475 -19.11 -17.54 5.73
N GLU A 476 -19.75 -17.93 4.62
CA GLU A 476 -19.83 -17.09 3.41
C GLU A 476 -20.44 -15.72 3.73
N GLU A 477 -21.61 -15.71 4.40
CA GLU A 477 -22.28 -14.48 4.81
C GLU A 477 -21.43 -13.61 5.74
N ALA A 478 -20.61 -14.22 6.63
CA ALA A 478 -19.71 -13.50 7.52
C ALA A 478 -18.61 -12.75 6.76
N ILE A 479 -17.97 -13.41 5.81
CA ILE A 479 -16.93 -12.79 4.98
C ILE A 479 -17.52 -11.71 4.06
N GLU A 480 -18.70 -11.95 3.51
CA GLU A 480 -19.42 -10.96 2.71
C GLU A 480 -19.78 -9.71 3.53
N ALA A 481 -20.20 -9.86 4.80
CA ALA A 481 -20.48 -8.75 5.70
C ALA A 481 -19.26 -7.83 5.89
N VAL A 482 -18.08 -8.41 6.11
CA VAL A 482 -16.82 -7.62 6.23
C VAL A 482 -16.42 -7.04 4.87
N ALA A 483 -16.65 -7.74 3.76
CA ALA A 483 -16.30 -7.24 2.42
C ALA A 483 -17.16 -6.05 2.01
N THR A 484 -18.48 -6.11 2.26
CA THR A 484 -19.45 -5.07 1.90
C THR A 484 -19.62 -4.01 2.99
N GLY A 485 -19.36 -4.37 4.25
CA GLY A 485 -19.64 -3.57 5.44
C GLY A 485 -21.16 -3.47 5.70
N ASP A 486 -21.92 -4.51 5.34
CA ASP A 486 -23.36 -4.57 5.62
C ASP A 486 -23.61 -5.16 7.01
N ASP A 487 -23.91 -4.28 7.96
CA ASP A 487 -24.24 -4.62 9.34
C ASP A 487 -25.63 -5.24 9.50
N LYS A 488 -26.55 -5.03 8.52
CA LYS A 488 -27.92 -5.56 8.57
C LYS A 488 -27.99 -7.08 8.48
N VAL A 489 -26.95 -7.71 7.96
CA VAL A 489 -26.84 -9.17 7.84
C VAL A 489 -26.71 -9.83 9.22
N ILE A 490 -26.17 -9.14 10.23
CA ILE A 490 -25.84 -9.71 11.55
C ILE A 490 -27.05 -10.23 12.30
N ASP A 491 -28.17 -9.52 12.28
CA ASP A 491 -29.41 -9.99 12.92
C ASP A 491 -29.92 -11.28 12.27
N LYS A 492 -29.79 -11.40 10.95
CA LYS A 492 -30.12 -12.64 10.23
C LYS A 492 -29.18 -13.76 10.64
N MET A 493 -27.88 -13.50 10.65
CA MET A 493 -26.85 -14.48 11.01
C MET A 493 -27.01 -14.97 12.45
N THR A 494 -27.36 -14.08 13.38
CA THR A 494 -27.64 -14.44 14.77
C THR A 494 -28.88 -15.36 14.88
N ARG A 495 -29.93 -15.10 14.11
CA ARG A 495 -31.11 -16.00 14.03
C ARG A 495 -30.72 -17.36 13.43
N ASP A 496 -29.92 -17.39 12.39
CA ASP A 496 -29.51 -18.63 11.72
C ASP A 496 -28.54 -19.44 12.61
N LYS A 497 -27.63 -18.83 13.31
CA LYS A 497 -26.83 -19.45 14.37
C LYS A 497 -27.71 -20.14 15.42
N ASN A 498 -28.77 -19.46 15.89
CA ASN A 498 -29.71 -20.04 16.85
C ASN A 498 -30.49 -21.23 16.27
N LYS A 499 -30.85 -21.20 14.98
CA LYS A 499 -31.45 -22.35 14.28
C LYS A 499 -30.47 -23.52 14.23
N ILE A 500 -29.22 -23.28 13.86
CA ILE A 500 -28.17 -24.33 13.80
C ILE A 500 -27.96 -24.93 15.18
N ARG A 501 -27.85 -24.11 16.24
CA ARG A 501 -27.74 -24.61 17.63
C ARG A 501 -28.95 -25.48 18.04
N LYS A 502 -30.15 -25.07 17.65
CA LYS A 502 -31.37 -25.89 17.90
C LYS A 502 -31.30 -27.21 17.13
N LYS A 503 -30.85 -27.19 15.88
CA LYS A 503 -30.67 -28.39 15.06
C LYS A 503 -29.62 -29.32 15.66
N ASN A 504 -28.45 -28.83 16.08
CA ASN A 504 -27.42 -29.62 16.76
C ASN A 504 -27.98 -30.33 18.02
N ARG A 505 -28.80 -29.63 18.83
CA ARG A 505 -29.48 -30.24 19.97
C ARG A 505 -30.47 -31.33 19.57
N GLN A 506 -31.20 -31.15 18.46
CA GLN A 506 -32.13 -32.17 17.92
C GLN A 506 -31.37 -33.41 17.46
N CYS A 507 -30.22 -33.24 16.73
CA CYS A 507 -29.37 -34.31 16.28
C CYS A 507 -28.77 -35.09 17.46
N SER A 508 -28.31 -34.42 18.52
CA SER A 508 -27.86 -35.07 19.74
C SER A 508 -28.97 -35.91 20.40
N LYS A 509 -30.19 -35.37 20.54
CA LYS A 509 -31.34 -36.11 21.06
C LYS A 509 -31.69 -37.31 20.20
N ALA A 510 -31.67 -37.18 18.90
CA ALA A 510 -31.94 -38.28 17.96
C ALA A 510 -30.88 -39.39 18.11
N HIS A 511 -29.60 -39.04 18.28
CA HIS A 511 -28.53 -40.00 18.55
C HIS A 511 -28.76 -40.75 19.83
N PHE A 512 -29.07 -40.08 20.95
CA PHE A 512 -29.40 -40.78 22.22
C PHE A 512 -30.63 -41.68 22.11
N GLY A 513 -31.63 -41.30 21.27
CA GLY A 513 -32.74 -42.18 20.94
C GLY A 513 -32.28 -43.44 20.17
N ARG A 514 -31.39 -43.32 19.21
CA ARG A 514 -30.80 -44.46 18.49
C ARG A 514 -29.97 -45.36 19.42
N VAL A 515 -29.23 -44.79 20.39
CA VAL A 515 -28.50 -45.54 21.40
C VAL A 515 -29.46 -46.33 22.34
N LYS A 516 -30.52 -45.69 22.82
CA LYS A 516 -31.55 -46.33 23.66
C LYS A 516 -32.19 -47.51 22.95
N ASN A 517 -32.43 -47.37 21.64
CA ASN A 517 -33.02 -48.42 20.80
C ASN A 517 -32.02 -49.45 20.26
N LYS A 518 -30.78 -49.47 20.80
CA LYS A 518 -29.66 -50.35 20.37
C LYS A 518 -29.29 -50.26 18.88
N LYS A 519 -29.65 -49.16 18.20
CA LYS A 519 -29.31 -48.88 16.80
C LYS A 519 -27.93 -48.24 16.66
N CYS A 520 -27.37 -47.65 17.73
CA CYS A 520 -26.03 -47.07 17.79
C CYS A 520 -25.32 -47.50 19.07
N SER A 521 -23.99 -47.56 19.03
CA SER A 521 -23.16 -47.86 20.21
C SER A 521 -23.13 -46.64 21.16
N LYS A 522 -23.25 -46.87 22.46
CA LYS A 522 -23.08 -45.84 23.51
C LYS A 522 -21.66 -45.21 23.47
N ALA A 523 -20.67 -45.99 23.09
CA ALA A 523 -19.28 -45.53 22.99
C ALA A 523 -19.03 -44.44 21.95
N MET A 524 -19.94 -44.28 20.98
CA MET A 524 -19.88 -43.23 19.97
C MET A 524 -20.42 -41.87 20.42
N SER A 525 -21.12 -41.84 21.57
CA SER A 525 -21.91 -40.66 21.96
C SER A 525 -21.03 -39.44 22.28
N GLY A 526 -19.83 -39.68 22.84
CA GLY A 526 -18.84 -38.61 23.13
C GLY A 526 -18.39 -37.91 21.83
N ASP A 527 -17.78 -38.70 20.96
CA ASP A 527 -17.20 -38.18 19.69
C ASP A 527 -18.28 -37.55 18.80
N TYR A 528 -19.47 -38.17 18.65
CA TYR A 528 -20.56 -37.60 17.87
C TYR A 528 -21.08 -36.28 18.45
N THR A 529 -21.19 -36.17 19.79
CA THR A 529 -21.62 -34.93 20.44
C THR A 529 -20.58 -33.83 20.26
N GLU A 530 -19.30 -34.19 20.32
CA GLU A 530 -18.17 -33.24 20.10
C GLU A 530 -18.14 -32.71 18.69
N ILE A 531 -18.39 -33.52 17.65
CA ILE A 531 -18.56 -33.09 16.27
C ILE A 531 -19.65 -32.00 16.19
N LEU A 532 -20.85 -32.26 16.74
CA LEU A 532 -21.94 -31.30 16.70
C LEU A 532 -21.66 -30.01 17.49
N GLN A 533 -20.95 -30.12 18.63
CA GLN A 533 -20.55 -28.95 19.40
C GLN A 533 -19.53 -28.07 18.66
N ASN A 534 -18.53 -28.66 17.98
CA ASN A 534 -17.58 -27.90 17.21
C ASN A 534 -18.22 -27.24 15.98
N ILE A 535 -19.20 -27.88 15.31
CA ILE A 535 -20.02 -27.22 14.29
C ILE A 535 -20.73 -25.99 14.88
N GLY A 536 -21.26 -26.09 16.10
CA GLY A 536 -21.86 -24.95 16.81
C GLY A 536 -20.87 -23.82 17.09
N ARG A 537 -19.62 -24.15 17.49
CA ARG A 537 -18.56 -23.16 17.74
C ARG A 537 -18.08 -22.48 16.46
N ILE A 538 -18.08 -23.18 15.32
CA ILE A 538 -17.84 -22.56 14.00
C ILE A 538 -18.86 -21.45 13.75
N THR A 539 -20.14 -21.68 14.02
CA THR A 539 -21.16 -20.64 13.84
C THR A 539 -20.99 -19.45 14.79
N ASP A 540 -20.41 -19.64 15.97
CA ASP A 540 -20.08 -18.55 16.89
C ASP A 540 -18.97 -17.68 16.32
N ASN A 541 -17.92 -18.28 15.76
CA ASN A 541 -16.81 -17.56 15.12
C ASN A 541 -17.27 -16.83 13.86
N CYS A 542 -18.19 -17.41 13.07
CA CYS A 542 -18.78 -16.73 11.91
C CYS A 542 -19.51 -15.43 12.30
N VAL A 543 -20.30 -15.48 13.39
CA VAL A 543 -20.98 -14.27 13.91
C VAL A 543 -19.94 -13.27 14.42
N GLY A 544 -18.89 -13.73 15.13
CA GLY A 544 -17.81 -12.85 15.57
C GLY A 544 -17.05 -12.16 14.43
N ILE A 545 -16.92 -12.81 13.25
CA ILE A 545 -16.38 -12.14 12.05
C ILE A 545 -17.32 -11.02 11.59
N ALA A 546 -18.64 -11.29 11.55
CA ALA A 546 -19.62 -10.32 11.07
C ALA A 546 -19.81 -9.15 12.05
N GLU A 547 -19.66 -9.38 13.36
CA GLU A 547 -19.73 -8.33 14.39
C GLU A 547 -18.68 -7.24 14.17
N GLU A 548 -17.49 -7.56 13.63
CA GLU A 548 -16.47 -6.55 13.28
C GLU A 548 -16.98 -5.57 12.20
N ALA A 549 -17.90 -5.98 11.33
CA ALA A 549 -18.51 -5.08 10.36
C ALA A 549 -19.41 -4.01 11.01
N MET A 550 -19.97 -4.26 12.21
CA MET A 550 -20.70 -3.25 12.99
C MET A 550 -19.79 -2.13 13.47
N ASP A 551 -18.55 -2.44 13.80
CA ASP A 551 -17.51 -1.48 14.20
C ASP A 551 -16.84 -0.82 12.99
N ASN A 552 -17.51 -0.83 11.82
CA ASN A 552 -17.04 -0.28 10.55
C ASN A 552 -15.75 -0.93 10.00
N VAL A 553 -15.42 -2.13 10.45
CA VAL A 553 -14.29 -2.89 9.88
C VAL A 553 -14.67 -3.43 8.51
N LYS A 554 -13.86 -3.09 7.50
CA LYS A 554 -14.09 -3.52 6.11
C LYS A 554 -12.78 -3.93 5.46
N PHE A 555 -12.86 -4.93 4.59
CA PHE A 555 -11.74 -5.20 3.70
C PHE A 555 -11.49 -4.00 2.80
N MET A 556 -10.23 -3.60 2.70
CA MET A 556 -9.83 -2.59 1.74
C MET A 556 -9.78 -3.23 0.34
N THR A 557 -10.36 -2.56 -0.66
CA THR A 557 -10.39 -3.01 -2.06
C THR A 557 -9.84 -1.92 -2.97
N LEU A 558 -9.17 -2.29 -4.06
CA LEU A 558 -8.69 -1.36 -5.09
C LEU A 558 -9.72 -1.10 -6.20
N ASN A 559 -10.73 -1.96 -6.36
CA ASN A 559 -11.73 -1.88 -7.43
C ASN A 559 -13.16 -2.04 -6.93
N ALA A 560 -14.05 -1.16 -7.39
CA ALA A 560 -15.51 -1.33 -7.18
C ALA A 560 -16.07 -2.55 -7.92
N GLU A 561 -15.46 -2.98 -9.04
CA GLU A 561 -15.86 -4.18 -9.80
C GLU A 561 -15.49 -5.49 -9.09
N GLU A 562 -14.47 -5.48 -8.23
CA GLU A 562 -14.18 -6.62 -7.36
C GLU A 562 -15.27 -6.84 -6.32
N MET A 563 -15.98 -5.81 -5.89
CA MET A 563 -17.11 -5.96 -4.95
C MET A 563 -18.28 -6.77 -5.54
N GLU A 564 -18.51 -6.71 -6.86
CA GLU A 564 -19.50 -7.56 -7.53
C GLU A 564 -19.02 -9.02 -7.72
N GLN A 565 -17.71 -9.24 -7.82
CA GLN A 565 -17.14 -10.59 -7.88
C GLN A 565 -17.05 -11.27 -6.51
N TYR A 566 -16.95 -10.52 -5.41
CA TYR A 566 -16.81 -11.08 -4.06
C TYR A 566 -18.11 -11.64 -3.46
N GLY A 567 -19.27 -11.36 -4.01
CA GLY A 567 -20.50 -12.12 -3.74
C GLY A 567 -20.38 -13.61 -4.15
N ASN A 568 -19.27 -14.00 -4.82
CA ASN A 568 -18.97 -15.36 -5.27
C ASN A 568 -17.59 -15.87 -4.79
N VAL A 569 -16.87 -15.18 -3.90
CA VAL A 569 -15.45 -15.46 -3.58
C VAL A 569 -15.24 -16.74 -2.77
N ILE A 570 -16.25 -17.19 -2.05
CA ILE A 570 -16.19 -18.47 -1.36
C ILE A 570 -17.18 -19.42 -2.04
N ASP A 571 -16.80 -19.93 -3.21
CA ASP A 571 -17.61 -20.95 -3.89
C ASP A 571 -17.28 -22.35 -3.35
N PHE A 572 -18.08 -22.83 -2.41
CA PHE A 572 -18.06 -24.23 -1.97
C PHE A 572 -18.42 -25.22 -3.11
N SER A 573 -18.75 -24.74 -4.31
CA SER A 573 -19.13 -25.59 -5.45
C SER A 573 -17.93 -26.22 -6.16
N GLN A 574 -16.70 -25.71 -6.00
CA GLN A 574 -15.52 -26.33 -6.61
C GLN A 574 -15.25 -27.73 -6.03
N ALA A 575 -15.65 -28.01 -4.80
CA ALA A 575 -15.62 -29.37 -4.25
C ALA A 575 -16.61 -30.33 -4.94
N LYS A 576 -17.60 -29.83 -5.69
CA LYS A 576 -18.51 -30.69 -6.49
C LYS A 576 -17.88 -31.29 -7.73
N GLN A 577 -16.77 -30.71 -8.25
CA GLN A 577 -16.06 -31.26 -9.41
C GLN A 577 -15.23 -32.49 -9.07
N VAL A 578 -14.93 -32.75 -7.80
CA VAL A 578 -14.21 -33.98 -7.36
C VAL A 578 -15.16 -35.21 -7.33
N GLU A 579 -16.46 -35.01 -7.25
CA GLU A 579 -17.45 -36.10 -7.32
C GLU A 579 -17.68 -36.65 -8.76
N GLY A 580 -17.25 -35.91 -9.80
CA GLY A 580 -17.61 -36.19 -11.21
C GLY A 580 -16.50 -36.70 -12.13
N THR A 581 -15.24 -36.83 -11.69
CA THR A 581 -14.12 -37.16 -12.58
C THR A 581 -13.44 -38.49 -12.34
N GLU A 582 -13.99 -39.40 -11.52
CA GLU A 582 -13.59 -40.80 -11.47
C GLU A 582 -14.84 -41.70 -11.42
N ALA A 583 -15.50 -41.87 -12.58
CA ALA A 583 -16.37 -43.00 -12.89
C ALA A 583 -15.67 -43.92 -13.88
#